data_3ca84687f59130079632881d9ec7b64a
#
_entry.id   3ca84687f59130079632881d9ec7b64a
#
_cell.length_a   1.000
_cell.length_b   1.000
_cell.length_c   1.000
_cell.angle_alpha   90.00
_cell.angle_beta   90.00
_cell.angle_gamma   90.00
#
_symmetry.space_group_name_H-M   'P 1'
#
loop_
_entity.id
_entity.type
_entity.pdbx_description
1 polymer ?
#
loop_
_entity_poly.entity_id
_entity_poly.type
_entity_poly.pdbx_seq_one_letter_code
_entity_poly.pdbx_strand_id
1 'polypeptide(L)' 'MKKVFRFTGLACPNCAKKLEAALLAMDGVTAAGVNFLTGKMTIEADDDRFDAIVEAAVIEGKKIKEAFALKD' A
#
# COMPACT_ATOMS: atom_id res chain seq x y z
N MET A 1 14.65 1.27 0.75
CA MET A 1 14.21 -0.13 0.77
C MET A 1 12.99 -0.29 -0.12
N LYS A 2 12.93 -1.35 -0.88
CA LYS A 2 11.81 -1.64 -1.77
C LYS A 2 11.29 -3.03 -1.49
N LYS A 3 9.99 -3.17 -1.33
CA LYS A 3 9.38 -4.46 -1.05
C LYS A 3 8.03 -4.59 -1.73
N VAL A 4 7.71 -5.80 -2.17
CA VAL A 4 6.43 -6.12 -2.77
C VAL A 4 5.61 -6.91 -1.76
N PHE A 5 4.38 -6.46 -1.53
CA PHE A 5 3.44 -7.12 -0.63
C PHE A 5 2.28 -7.68 -1.43
N ARG A 6 1.67 -8.73 -0.92
CA ARG A 6 0.41 -9.23 -1.44
C ARG A 6 -0.71 -8.74 -0.55
N PHE A 7 -1.84 -8.43 -1.15
CA PHE A 7 -3.01 -7.99 -0.40
C PHE A 7 -4.27 -8.63 -0.94
N THR A 8 -5.31 -8.62 -0.12
CA THR A 8 -6.64 -9.09 -0.48
C THR A 8 -7.67 -8.03 -0.12
N GLY A 9 -8.87 -8.16 -0.65
CA GLY A 9 -9.96 -7.26 -0.30
C GLY A 9 -9.99 -5.94 -1.04
N LEU A 10 -9.11 -5.73 -2.00
CA LEU A 10 -9.03 -4.49 -2.78
C LEU A 10 -9.02 -4.84 -4.27
N ALA A 11 -10.21 -4.97 -4.85
CA ALA A 11 -10.35 -5.37 -6.25
C ALA A 11 -10.96 -4.26 -7.12
N CYS A 12 -10.82 -3.02 -6.72
CA CYS A 12 -11.41 -1.87 -7.40
C CYS A 12 -10.29 -0.95 -7.91
N PRO A 13 -10.30 -0.58 -9.20
CA PRO A 13 -9.25 0.30 -9.73
C PRO A 13 -9.21 1.67 -9.05
N ASN A 14 -10.36 2.23 -8.72
CA ASN A 14 -10.40 3.52 -8.02
C ASN A 14 -9.82 3.40 -6.61
N CYS A 15 -10.10 2.30 -5.92
CA CYS A 15 -9.57 2.05 -4.59
C CYS A 15 -8.06 1.89 -4.63
N ALA A 16 -7.54 1.17 -5.63
CA ALA A 16 -6.10 1.00 -5.82
C ALA A 16 -5.41 2.34 -6.06
N LYS A 17 -6.01 3.20 -6.87
CA LYS A 17 -5.46 4.54 -7.11
C LYS A 17 -5.46 5.40 -5.86
N LYS A 18 -6.52 5.33 -5.06
CA LYS A 18 -6.60 6.05 -3.79
C LYS A 18 -5.51 5.60 -2.84
N LEU A 19 -5.30 4.30 -2.73
CA LEU A 19 -4.26 3.76 -1.87
C LEU A 19 -2.87 4.18 -2.36
N GLU A 20 -2.63 4.10 -3.66
CA GLU A 20 -1.37 4.54 -4.24
C GLU A 20 -1.10 6.01 -3.95
N ALA A 21 -2.09 6.86 -4.14
CA ALA A 21 -1.96 8.29 -3.83
C ALA A 21 -1.67 8.54 -2.36
N ALA A 22 -2.33 7.80 -1.47
CA ALA A 22 -2.09 7.90 -0.04
C ALA A 22 -0.66 7.50 0.31
N LEU A 23 -0.16 6.43 -0.30
CA LEU A 23 1.21 5.98 -0.07
C LEU A 23 2.23 7.02 -0.55
N LEU A 24 2.01 7.58 -1.73
CA LEU A 24 2.92 8.58 -2.29
C LEU A 24 2.92 9.88 -1.49
N ALA A 25 1.85 10.15 -0.76
CA ALA A 25 1.75 11.33 0.09
C ALA A 25 2.44 11.17 1.45
N MET A 26 2.87 9.96 1.80
CA MET A 26 3.54 9.69 3.06
C MET A 26 4.99 10.14 3.02
N ASP A 27 5.46 10.73 4.13
CA ASP A 27 6.88 11.10 4.26
C ASP A 27 7.74 9.85 4.26
N GLY A 28 8.81 9.89 3.50
CA GLY A 28 9.75 8.78 3.40
C GLY A 28 9.45 7.80 2.26
N VAL A 29 8.29 7.89 1.64
CA VAL A 29 7.96 7.06 0.48
C VAL A 29 8.53 7.72 -0.77
N THR A 30 9.40 7.00 -1.49
CA THR A 30 10.01 7.48 -2.73
C THR A 30 9.25 7.00 -3.95
N ALA A 31 8.61 5.83 -3.86
CA ALA A 31 7.80 5.29 -4.93
C ALA A 31 6.78 4.31 -4.36
N ALA A 32 5.65 4.19 -5.02
CA ALA A 32 4.63 3.24 -4.63
C ALA A 32 3.80 2.84 -5.85
N GLY A 33 3.32 1.61 -5.85
CA GLY A 33 2.45 1.11 -6.90
C GLY A 33 1.51 0.07 -6.34
N VAL A 34 0.27 0.11 -6.77
CA VAL A 34 -0.76 -0.85 -6.34
C VAL A 34 -1.35 -1.49 -7.59
N ASN A 35 -1.25 -2.80 -7.68
CA ASN A 35 -1.85 -3.56 -8.78
C ASN A 35 -3.00 -4.40 -8.26
N PHE A 36 -4.22 -3.96 -8.51
CA PHE A 36 -5.41 -4.65 -8.03
C PHE A 36 -5.70 -5.95 -8.80
N LEU A 37 -5.19 -6.08 -10.01
CA LEU A 37 -5.41 -7.30 -10.82
C LEU A 37 -4.62 -8.48 -10.27
N THR A 38 -3.40 -8.24 -9.82
CA THR A 38 -2.54 -9.28 -9.27
C THR A 38 -2.55 -9.33 -7.75
N GLY A 39 -3.13 -8.32 -7.11
CA GLY A 39 -3.14 -8.22 -5.65
C GLY A 39 -1.76 -7.95 -5.08
N LYS A 40 -0.94 -7.19 -5.78
CA LYS A 40 0.42 -6.86 -5.34
C LYS A 40 0.57 -5.36 -5.14
N MET A 41 1.27 -4.99 -4.08
CA MET A 41 1.56 -3.61 -3.75
C MET A 41 3.06 -3.46 -3.55
N THR A 42 3.66 -2.51 -4.26
CA THR A 42 5.09 -2.22 -4.15
C THR A 42 5.27 -0.92 -3.39
N ILE A 43 6.14 -0.93 -2.39
CA ILE A 43 6.48 0.27 -1.62
C ILE A 43 7.99 0.42 -1.64
N GLU A 44 8.46 1.61 -2.00
CA GLU A 44 9.85 1.99 -1.92
C GLU A 44 9.97 3.20 -0.99
N ALA A 45 10.73 3.04 0.08
CA ALA A 45 10.82 4.04 1.13
C ALA A 45 12.12 3.88 1.91
N ASP A 46 12.42 4.86 2.76
CA ASP A 46 13.58 4.81 3.64
C ASP A 46 13.48 3.63 4.61
N ASP A 47 14.60 2.93 4.83
CA ASP A 47 14.66 1.77 5.71
C ASP A 47 14.19 2.10 7.12
N ASP A 48 14.57 3.25 7.64
CA ASP A 48 14.25 3.68 9.01
C ASP A 48 12.74 3.83 9.24
N ARG A 49 12.00 4.13 8.18
CA ARG A 49 10.57 4.40 8.27
C ARG A 49 9.72 3.31 7.63
N PHE A 50 10.35 2.30 7.08
CA PHE A 50 9.65 1.31 6.27
C PHE A 50 8.54 0.61 7.05
N ASP A 51 8.83 0.15 8.26
CA ASP A 51 7.82 -0.53 9.08
C ASP A 51 6.64 0.38 9.41
N ALA A 52 6.91 1.62 9.77
CA ALA A 52 5.85 2.58 10.05
C ALA A 52 5.01 2.88 8.81
N ILE A 53 5.65 2.97 7.67
CA ILE A 53 4.96 3.20 6.39
C ILE A 53 4.06 2.01 6.04
N VAL A 54 4.53 0.79 6.24
CA VAL A 54 3.72 -0.41 5.99
C VAL A 54 2.48 -0.43 6.89
N GLU A 55 2.64 -0.12 8.17
CA GLU A 55 1.50 -0.04 9.08
C GLU A 55 0.51 1.04 8.64
N ALA A 56 1.01 2.21 8.26
CA ALA A 56 0.15 3.29 7.76
C ALA A 56 -0.55 2.88 6.47
N ALA A 57 0.12 2.14 5.61
CA ALA A 57 -0.47 1.64 4.37
C ALA A 57 -1.64 0.71 4.64
N VAL A 58 -1.51 -0.18 5.62
CA VAL A 58 -2.60 -1.07 6.01
C VAL A 58 -3.78 -0.26 6.54
N ILE A 59 -3.53 0.72 7.37
CA ILE A 59 -4.58 1.59 7.93
C ILE A 59 -5.31 2.32 6.80
N GLU A 60 -4.57 2.90 5.86
CA GLU A 60 -5.17 3.61 4.73
C GLU A 60 -5.96 2.66 3.83
N GLY A 61 -5.44 1.46 3.59
CA GLY A 61 -6.15 0.46 2.81
C GLY A 61 -7.48 0.07 3.47
N LYS A 62 -7.49 -0.10 4.78
CA LYS A 62 -8.71 -0.43 5.52
C LYS A 62 -9.72 0.69 5.55
N LYS A 63 -9.27 1.94 5.52
CA LYS A 63 -10.16 3.09 5.39
C LYS A 63 -10.87 3.11 4.04
N ILE A 64 -10.19 2.67 3.01
CA ILE A 64 -10.74 2.61 1.65
C ILE A 64 -11.67 1.40 1.51
N LYS A 65 -11.22 0.24 2.01
CA LYS A 65 -11.97 -1.02 1.99
C LYS A 65 -11.73 -1.78 3.29
N GLU A 66 -12.79 -2.05 4.04
CA GLU A 66 -12.68 -2.77 5.31
C GLU A 66 -12.08 -4.17 5.15
N ALA A 67 -12.33 -4.79 4.01
CA ALA A 67 -11.82 -6.14 3.73
C ALA A 67 -10.34 -6.17 3.37
N PHE A 68 -9.70 -5.01 3.22
CA PHE A 68 -8.29 -4.94 2.86
C PHE A 68 -7.43 -5.59 3.94
N ALA A 69 -6.52 -6.45 3.53
CA ALA A 69 -5.55 -7.08 4.42
C ALA A 69 -4.30 -7.44 3.64
N LEU A 70 -3.14 -7.30 4.27
CA LEU A 70 -1.89 -7.77 3.70
C LEU A 70 -1.74 -9.26 3.99
N LYS A 71 -1.26 -9.99 2.99
CA LYS A 71 -0.99 -11.42 3.13
C LYS A 71 0.46 -11.69 3.56
N ASP A 72 1.37 -10.81 3.19
CA ASP A 72 2.79 -10.96 3.52
C ASP A 72 3.27 -9.79 4.34
#